data_9e021a78e44ccb1678414f805d51dc7c
#
_entry.id   9e021a78e44ccb1678414f805d51dc7c
#
_cell.length_a   1.000
_cell.length_b   1.000
_cell.length_c   1.000
_cell.angle_alpha   90.00
_cell.angle_beta   90.00
_cell.angle_gamma   90.00
#
_symmetry.space_group_name_H-M   'P 1'
#
loop_
_entity.id
_entity.type
_entity.pdbx_description
1 polymer ?
#
loop_
_entity_poly.entity_id
_entity_poly.type
_entity_poly.pdbx_seq_one_letter_code
_entity_poly.pdbx_strand_id
1 'polypeptide(L)'
;MSQNNKKSPPPIFFIIAFFLVAFGAFKFLPGLFASKSSDTATPGSAPTGGASPSGAIANRISLGNQILVTSQTTPDKQAGVEAFKNKDYSTAIQKFQASLKQNRNDPETVIYLNNATASNGSSLKIAVSVPIGSNPNVAQEILRGVAQAQSEINNSGGINGAKLQVEIVNDDNSPEVVREVAKTLTKDASILAVIGHNASNASLEAAPIYQQEKLVMVTPTSFANNLSGFGSYIFRTVPNISIMAAPLAEYAVKTAGKTNIAICYDSQAPDNISFKDEFVAALTAAGGKLVPTVCDFSLPSFNPESAIADAVSKGAQGLMLAPHIDRIDRAISLARTNQGKLPLYGSTTMYTFQTLKDGQKSVDGLVLPVPWHPETNPGSTFPKNATQLWGGVVNWRTATSFDAAQAVIAGLKQNNTREGLQQALKSTSFSTPGASEDVNFLPSGDRSGKPILVQVKQGGNTGYNFVPLR
;
A
#
# COMPACT_ATOMS: atom_id res chain seq x y z
N MET A 1 71.14 17.78 9.13
CA MET A 1 71.61 16.85 8.11
C MET A 1 70.74 15.62 8.27
N SER A 2 69.92 15.17 7.41
CA SER A 2 69.83 15.04 5.98
C SER A 2 68.39 14.62 5.68
N GLN A 3 67.76 15.30 4.86
CA GLN A 3 67.11 15.04 3.57
C GLN A 3 65.81 14.28 3.56
N ASN A 4 64.81 15.02 3.23
CA ASN A 4 63.51 14.66 2.61
C ASN A 4 63.66 13.78 1.37
N ASN A 5 62.72 12.82 1.20
CA ASN A 5 62.36 12.37 -0.12
C ASN A 5 60.85 12.09 -0.19
N LYS A 6 60.13 13.04 -0.77
CA LYS A 6 58.74 12.91 -1.25
C LYS A 6 58.73 12.09 -2.54
N LYS A 7 57.97 10.99 -2.59
CA LYS A 7 57.59 10.31 -3.82
C LYS A 7 56.15 10.67 -4.20
N SER A 8 56.02 11.26 -5.39
CA SER A 8 54.74 11.57 -6.05
C SER A 8 54.13 10.31 -6.67
N PRO A 9 52.81 10.18 -6.73
CA PRO A 9 52.14 9.09 -7.44
C PRO A 9 52.09 9.35 -8.97
N PRO A 10 52.03 8.27 -9.81
CA PRO A 10 51.99 8.39 -11.26
C PRO A 10 50.60 8.81 -11.79
N PRO A 11 50.52 9.37 -13.02
CA PRO A 11 49.27 9.82 -13.60
C PRO A 11 48.45 8.72 -14.20
N ILE A 12 47.15 8.79 -13.97
CA ILE A 12 46.14 7.91 -14.55
C ILE A 12 45.81 8.41 -15.96
N PHE A 13 46.06 7.58 -16.97
CA PHE A 13 45.62 7.82 -18.35
C PHE A 13 44.12 7.48 -18.51
N PHE A 14 43.35 8.48 -18.93
CA PHE A 14 41.97 8.27 -19.43
C PHE A 14 42.04 7.86 -20.91
N ILE A 15 41.54 6.67 -21.23
CA ILE A 15 41.26 6.25 -22.61
C ILE A 15 39.80 6.59 -22.90
N ILE A 16 39.56 7.56 -23.75
CA ILE A 16 38.26 7.89 -24.32
C ILE A 16 38.13 7.13 -25.64
N ALA A 17 37.22 6.15 -25.68
CA ALA A 17 36.85 5.49 -26.93
C ALA A 17 35.67 6.24 -27.58
N PHE A 18 35.92 6.85 -28.73
CA PHE A 18 34.89 7.46 -29.60
C PHE A 18 34.28 6.35 -30.46
N PHE A 19 32.94 6.16 -30.35
CA PHE A 19 32.18 5.46 -31.37
C PHE A 19 31.46 6.44 -32.27
N LEU A 20 31.90 6.46 -33.54
CA LEU A 20 31.22 7.15 -34.66
C LEU A 20 29.98 6.33 -35.08
N VAL A 21 28.82 6.96 -35.04
CA VAL A 21 27.59 6.45 -35.64
C VAL A 21 27.42 7.09 -37.01
N ALA A 22 27.45 6.28 -38.06
CA ALA A 22 27.21 6.71 -39.43
C ALA A 22 25.69 6.84 -39.69
N PHE A 23 25.27 8.03 -40.10
CA PHE A 23 23.97 8.33 -40.63
C PHE A 23 23.87 7.90 -42.10
N GLY A 24 22.95 6.95 -42.41
CA GLY A 24 22.54 6.62 -43.78
C GLY A 24 21.15 7.13 -44.08
N ALA A 25 21.04 8.21 -44.80
CA ALA A 25 19.78 8.72 -45.33
C ALA A 25 19.32 7.92 -46.55
N PHE A 26 18.07 7.46 -46.56
CA PHE A 26 17.42 7.00 -47.81
C PHE A 26 16.18 7.83 -48.10
N LYS A 27 16.17 8.36 -49.34
CA LYS A 27 15.16 9.25 -49.91
C LYS A 27 13.92 8.51 -50.35
N PHE A 28 12.81 9.19 -50.16
CA PHE A 28 11.49 8.92 -50.82
C PHE A 28 11.55 9.01 -52.33
N LEU A 29 10.80 8.15 -53.01
CA LEU A 29 10.14 8.46 -54.32
C LEU A 29 8.93 7.50 -54.52
N PRO A 30 7.78 7.99 -55.01
CA PRO A 30 6.58 7.22 -55.26
C PRO A 30 6.46 6.78 -56.72
N GLY A 31 5.82 5.64 -56.97
CA GLY A 31 5.52 5.19 -58.32
C GLY A 31 4.28 4.29 -58.36
N LEU A 32 3.22 4.82 -58.95
CA LEU A 32 2.01 4.12 -59.37
C LEU A 32 2.35 2.98 -60.36
N PHE A 33 1.62 1.89 -60.30
CA PHE A 33 0.89 1.28 -61.44
C PHE A 33 0.01 0.16 -60.93
N ALA A 34 -1.23 0.17 -61.42
CA ALA A 34 -2.25 -0.85 -61.18
C ALA A 34 -2.14 -1.98 -62.23
N SER A 35 -2.41 -3.22 -61.84
CA SER A 35 -3.08 -4.20 -62.68
C SER A 35 -3.72 -5.32 -61.86
N LYS A 36 -4.97 -5.66 -62.22
CA LYS A 36 -5.76 -6.75 -61.67
C LYS A 36 -5.25 -8.11 -62.14
N SER A 37 -5.24 -9.09 -61.27
CA SER A 37 -5.60 -10.47 -61.59
C SER A 37 -6.07 -11.20 -60.33
N SER A 38 -7.20 -11.83 -60.46
CA SER A 38 -7.83 -12.76 -59.51
C SER A 38 -7.04 -14.03 -59.43
N ASP A 39 -6.76 -14.48 -58.19
CA ASP A 39 -6.72 -15.89 -57.87
C ASP A 39 -6.84 -16.13 -56.35
N THR A 40 -7.60 -17.15 -56.03
CA THR A 40 -7.95 -17.75 -54.76
C THR A 40 -6.74 -18.04 -53.88
N ALA A 41 -6.70 -17.46 -52.64
CA ALA A 41 -5.76 -17.86 -51.63
C ALA A 41 -6.48 -18.20 -50.32
N THR A 42 -6.19 -19.38 -49.86
CA THR A 42 -6.49 -19.97 -48.53
C THR A 42 -6.12 -19.04 -47.37
N PRO A 43 -6.89 -18.95 -46.30
CA PRO A 43 -6.53 -18.07 -45.18
C PRO A 43 -5.33 -18.65 -44.40
N GLY A 44 -4.21 -17.99 -44.54
CA GLY A 44 -3.04 -18.19 -43.65
C GLY A 44 -3.27 -17.55 -42.30
N SER A 45 -3.05 -18.33 -41.24
CA SER A 45 -3.16 -17.97 -39.84
C SER A 45 -2.27 -16.77 -39.50
N ALA A 46 -2.86 -15.66 -39.08
CA ALA A 46 -2.15 -14.58 -38.40
C ALA A 46 -1.75 -15.02 -36.96
N PRO A 47 -0.59 -14.60 -36.43
CA PRO A 47 -0.22 -14.94 -35.07
C PRO A 47 -1.05 -14.09 -34.11
N THR A 48 -2.15 -14.63 -33.64
CA THR A 48 -2.91 -14.10 -32.50
C THR A 48 -2.26 -14.53 -31.19
N GLY A 49 -1.19 -13.87 -30.82
CA GLY A 49 -0.58 -13.96 -29.49
C GLY A 49 -1.17 -12.93 -28.52
N GLY A 50 -2.47 -12.76 -28.50
CA GLY A 50 -3.16 -12.08 -27.41
C GLY A 50 -3.32 -13.07 -26.27
N ALA A 51 -2.57 -12.91 -25.16
CA ALA A 51 -2.83 -13.65 -23.92
C ALA A 51 -4.29 -13.43 -23.52
N SER A 52 -5.05 -14.52 -23.35
CA SER A 52 -6.42 -14.45 -22.86
C SER A 52 -6.46 -13.65 -21.55
N PRO A 53 -7.44 -12.77 -21.31
CA PRO A 53 -7.56 -12.00 -20.07
C PRO A 53 -7.42 -12.85 -18.81
N SER A 54 -7.90 -14.10 -18.81
CA SER A 54 -7.73 -15.06 -17.72
C SER A 54 -6.27 -15.44 -17.43
N GLY A 55 -5.41 -15.52 -18.45
CA GLY A 55 -3.97 -15.80 -18.26
C GLY A 55 -3.22 -14.63 -17.63
N ALA A 56 -3.60 -13.39 -17.94
CA ALA A 56 -2.99 -12.21 -17.37
C ALA A 56 -3.32 -12.07 -15.87
N ILE A 57 -4.52 -12.46 -15.42
CA ILE A 57 -4.90 -12.45 -14.01
C ILE A 57 -4.26 -13.61 -13.24
N ALA A 58 -4.15 -14.80 -13.82
CA ALA A 58 -3.51 -15.94 -13.19
C ALA A 58 -2.05 -15.66 -12.78
N ASN A 59 -1.33 -14.85 -13.57
CA ASN A 59 0.04 -14.41 -13.25
C ASN A 59 0.11 -13.39 -12.11
N ARG A 60 -1.02 -12.92 -11.59
CA ARG A 60 -1.12 -11.95 -10.49
C ARG A 60 -1.56 -12.57 -9.16
N ILE A 61 -1.85 -13.88 -9.16
CA ILE A 61 -2.42 -14.59 -8.00
C ILE A 61 -1.50 -15.76 -7.63
N SER A 62 -1.14 -15.88 -6.37
CA SER A 62 -0.25 -16.96 -5.90
C SER A 62 -0.60 -17.43 -4.51
N LEU A 63 -0.72 -18.74 -4.36
CA LEU A 63 -0.78 -19.43 -3.07
C LEU A 63 0.61 -19.92 -2.59
N GLY A 64 1.64 -19.74 -3.41
CA GLY A 64 3.01 -20.22 -3.21
C GLY A 64 3.64 -20.84 -4.46
N ASN A 65 2.88 -20.89 -5.56
CA ASN A 65 3.24 -21.50 -6.85
C ASN A 65 3.95 -20.54 -7.84
N GLN A 66 4.09 -19.27 -7.47
CA GLN A 66 4.86 -18.26 -8.22
C GLN A 66 5.30 -17.12 -7.31
N ILE A 67 6.40 -16.45 -7.67
CA ILE A 67 6.91 -15.27 -6.96
C ILE A 67 6.23 -14.02 -7.54
N LEU A 68 5.59 -13.22 -6.68
CA LEU A 68 5.01 -11.95 -7.06
C LEU A 68 5.91 -10.77 -6.65
N VAL A 69 6.62 -10.88 -5.51
CA VAL A 69 7.56 -9.85 -5.02
C VAL A 69 8.98 -10.21 -5.48
N THR A 70 9.34 -9.76 -6.68
CA THR A 70 10.60 -10.15 -7.34
C THR A 70 11.85 -9.49 -6.74
N SER A 71 11.70 -8.34 -6.07
CA SER A 71 12.82 -7.57 -5.48
C SER A 71 13.53 -8.29 -4.32
N GLN A 72 12.94 -9.37 -3.77
CA GLN A 72 13.46 -10.14 -2.63
C GLN A 72 13.67 -11.62 -2.97
N THR A 73 13.90 -11.91 -4.23
CA THR A 73 14.06 -13.28 -4.70
C THR A 73 15.43 -13.85 -4.28
N THR A 74 15.41 -15.03 -3.65
CA THR A 74 16.60 -15.84 -3.36
C THR A 74 16.53 -17.16 -4.12
N PRO A 75 17.66 -17.87 -4.37
CA PRO A 75 17.63 -19.19 -4.98
C PRO A 75 16.77 -20.19 -4.19
N ASP A 76 16.81 -20.13 -2.86
CA ASP A 76 15.98 -21.00 -2.02
C ASP A 76 14.50 -20.64 -2.12
N LYS A 77 14.12 -19.34 -2.26
CA LYS A 77 12.72 -18.94 -2.52
C LYS A 77 12.22 -19.51 -3.85
N GLN A 78 13.04 -19.42 -4.91
CA GLN A 78 12.70 -20.00 -6.22
C GLN A 78 12.52 -21.52 -6.14
N ALA A 79 13.44 -22.22 -5.49
CA ALA A 79 13.35 -23.68 -5.30
C ALA A 79 12.11 -24.06 -4.46
N GLY A 80 11.77 -23.25 -3.45
CA GLY A 80 10.57 -23.45 -2.63
C GLY A 80 9.27 -23.31 -3.43
N VAL A 81 9.19 -22.29 -4.29
CA VAL A 81 8.06 -22.06 -5.19
C VAL A 81 7.90 -23.21 -6.21
N GLU A 82 8.99 -23.69 -6.79
CA GLU A 82 8.94 -24.81 -7.73
C GLU A 82 8.51 -26.11 -7.02
N ALA A 83 9.02 -26.39 -5.81
CA ALA A 83 8.58 -27.51 -5.00
C ALA A 83 7.09 -27.40 -4.64
N PHE A 84 6.62 -26.20 -4.25
CA PHE A 84 5.21 -25.96 -3.96
C PHE A 84 4.31 -26.21 -5.18
N LYS A 85 4.70 -25.75 -6.36
CA LYS A 85 4.01 -25.96 -7.63
C LYS A 85 3.90 -27.44 -7.96
N ASN A 86 4.92 -28.23 -7.65
CA ASN A 86 4.95 -29.68 -7.81
C ASN A 86 4.27 -30.44 -6.66
N LYS A 87 3.67 -29.73 -5.70
CA LYS A 87 3.02 -30.28 -4.50
C LYS A 87 3.97 -31.04 -3.56
N ASP A 88 5.28 -30.84 -3.71
CA ASP A 88 6.28 -31.30 -2.75
C ASP A 88 6.40 -30.28 -1.60
N TYR A 89 5.41 -30.31 -0.72
CA TYR A 89 5.33 -29.37 0.39
C TYR A 89 6.45 -29.56 1.40
N SER A 90 7.00 -30.76 1.54
CA SER A 90 8.14 -31.02 2.44
C SER A 90 9.38 -30.24 1.99
N THR A 91 9.75 -30.35 0.71
CA THR A 91 10.86 -29.59 0.12
C THR A 91 10.54 -28.10 0.11
N ALA A 92 9.31 -27.69 -0.20
CA ALA A 92 8.90 -26.29 -0.19
C ALA A 92 9.13 -25.66 1.19
N ILE A 93 8.70 -26.31 2.27
CA ILE A 93 8.90 -25.86 3.66
C ILE A 93 10.40 -25.66 3.96
N GLN A 94 11.25 -26.64 3.66
CA GLN A 94 12.69 -26.55 3.90
C GLN A 94 13.32 -25.37 3.14
N LYS A 95 12.93 -25.17 1.89
CA LYS A 95 13.45 -24.12 1.01
C LYS A 95 12.97 -22.73 1.44
N PHE A 96 11.70 -22.55 1.79
CA PHE A 96 11.21 -21.27 2.33
C PHE A 96 11.87 -20.94 3.68
N GLN A 97 12.08 -21.92 4.55
CA GLN A 97 12.83 -21.71 5.79
C GLN A 97 14.29 -21.29 5.53
N ALA A 98 14.97 -21.89 4.54
CA ALA A 98 16.32 -21.49 4.15
C ALA A 98 16.36 -20.06 3.60
N SER A 99 15.39 -19.67 2.78
CA SER A 99 15.25 -18.30 2.27
C SER A 99 15.05 -17.29 3.41
N LEU A 100 14.20 -17.59 4.40
CA LEU A 100 13.95 -16.72 5.55
C LEU A 100 15.14 -16.58 6.49
N LYS A 101 16.06 -17.53 6.53
CA LYS A 101 17.34 -17.38 7.25
C LYS A 101 18.24 -16.33 6.59
N GLN A 102 18.15 -16.16 5.27
CA GLN A 102 18.91 -15.15 4.52
C GLN A 102 18.22 -13.79 4.59
N ASN A 103 16.89 -13.76 4.43
CA ASN A 103 16.07 -12.55 4.49
C ASN A 103 14.80 -12.81 5.31
N ARG A 104 14.85 -12.55 6.61
CA ARG A 104 13.69 -12.68 7.50
C ARG A 104 12.56 -11.72 7.22
N ASN A 105 12.86 -10.58 6.56
CA ASN A 105 11.90 -9.51 6.25
C ASN A 105 11.24 -9.72 4.86
N ASP A 106 10.89 -10.97 4.53
CA ASP A 106 10.18 -11.34 3.31
C ASP A 106 8.79 -11.89 3.65
N PRO A 107 7.74 -11.04 3.72
CA PRO A 107 6.40 -11.46 4.10
C PRO A 107 5.76 -12.43 3.10
N GLU A 108 6.08 -12.34 1.81
CA GLU A 108 5.61 -13.31 0.81
C GLU A 108 6.13 -14.71 1.13
N THR A 109 7.42 -14.85 1.45
CA THR A 109 8.01 -16.15 1.81
C THR A 109 7.44 -16.68 3.12
N VAL A 110 7.11 -15.81 4.11
CA VAL A 110 6.44 -16.24 5.35
C VAL A 110 5.05 -16.80 5.04
N ILE A 111 4.27 -16.12 4.19
CA ILE A 111 2.94 -16.59 3.75
C ILE A 111 3.07 -17.94 3.04
N TYR A 112 4.00 -18.09 2.11
CA TYR A 112 4.21 -19.33 1.36
C TYR A 112 4.65 -20.50 2.24
N LEU A 113 5.50 -20.24 3.24
CA LEU A 113 5.87 -21.24 4.25
C LEU A 113 4.64 -21.73 5.05
N ASN A 114 3.80 -20.79 5.50
CA ASN A 114 2.56 -21.13 6.20
C ASN A 114 1.60 -21.91 5.28
N ASN A 115 1.47 -21.51 4.02
CA ASN A 115 0.60 -22.18 3.05
C ASN A 115 1.10 -23.61 2.76
N ALA A 116 2.40 -23.80 2.58
CA ALA A 116 2.99 -25.13 2.39
C ALA A 116 2.74 -26.05 3.60
N THR A 117 2.89 -25.48 4.81
CA THR A 117 2.60 -26.22 6.06
C THR A 117 1.11 -26.58 6.18
N ALA A 118 0.23 -25.67 5.77
CA ALA A 118 -1.23 -25.86 5.80
C ALA A 118 -1.73 -26.89 4.76
N SER A 119 -0.98 -27.05 3.65
CA SER A 119 -1.37 -27.96 2.56
C SER A 119 -1.32 -29.45 2.94
N ASN A 120 -0.73 -29.81 4.10
CA ASN A 120 -0.69 -31.16 4.62
C ASN A 120 -1.90 -31.55 5.47
N GLY A 121 -2.94 -30.70 5.55
CA GLY A 121 -4.11 -30.97 6.39
C GLY A 121 -5.34 -30.13 6.01
N SER A 122 -6.30 -30.05 6.94
CA SER A 122 -7.47 -29.18 6.76
C SER A 122 -7.06 -27.71 6.76
N SER A 123 -7.56 -26.94 5.82
CA SER A 123 -7.27 -25.52 5.68
C SER A 123 -8.48 -24.70 5.28
N LEU A 124 -8.49 -23.42 5.71
CA LEU A 124 -9.39 -22.36 5.24
C LEU A 124 -8.58 -21.36 4.43
N LYS A 125 -9.17 -20.80 3.39
CA LYS A 125 -8.46 -19.90 2.47
C LYS A 125 -9.07 -18.49 2.46
N ILE A 126 -8.21 -17.49 2.54
CA ILE A 126 -8.54 -16.07 2.29
C ILE A 126 -7.60 -15.50 1.23
N ALA A 127 -7.94 -14.36 0.66
CA ALA A 127 -7.05 -13.64 -0.23
C ALA A 127 -6.55 -12.34 0.42
N VAL A 128 -5.34 -11.88 0.01
CA VAL A 128 -4.83 -10.54 0.30
C VAL A 128 -4.47 -9.85 -1.01
N SER A 129 -5.14 -8.72 -1.30
CA SER A 129 -4.94 -7.96 -2.54
C SER A 129 -4.17 -6.68 -2.27
N VAL A 130 -3.00 -6.54 -2.94
CA VAL A 130 -2.01 -5.50 -2.65
C VAL A 130 -1.32 -5.00 -3.93
N PRO A 131 -0.81 -3.74 -3.94
CA PRO A 131 -0.22 -3.11 -5.14
C PRO A 131 1.27 -3.45 -5.30
N ILE A 132 1.62 -4.71 -5.60
CA ILE A 132 3.01 -5.18 -5.62
C ILE A 132 3.83 -4.45 -6.70
N GLY A 133 3.29 -4.29 -7.91
CA GLY A 133 4.03 -3.68 -9.01
C GLY A 133 4.07 -2.16 -8.94
N SER A 134 2.96 -1.50 -8.56
CA SER A 134 2.89 -0.04 -8.49
C SER A 134 3.45 0.54 -7.20
N ASN A 135 3.31 -0.16 -6.05
CA ASN A 135 3.77 0.32 -4.75
C ASN A 135 4.30 -0.81 -3.84
N PRO A 136 5.47 -1.39 -4.18
CA PRO A 136 5.99 -2.60 -3.52
C PRO A 136 6.24 -2.42 -2.03
N ASN A 137 6.62 -1.22 -1.57
CA ASN A 137 6.85 -0.96 -0.14
C ASN A 137 5.55 -1.05 0.65
N VAL A 138 4.48 -0.43 0.15
CA VAL A 138 3.15 -0.50 0.78
C VAL A 138 2.60 -1.92 0.74
N ALA A 139 2.76 -2.63 -0.38
CA ALA A 139 2.37 -4.03 -0.49
C ALA A 139 3.03 -4.89 0.60
N GLN A 140 4.33 -4.73 0.80
CA GLN A 140 5.06 -5.47 1.84
C GLN A 140 4.61 -5.11 3.26
N GLU A 141 4.27 -3.83 3.52
CA GLU A 141 3.72 -3.40 4.81
C GLU A 141 2.41 -4.14 5.13
N ILE A 142 1.51 -4.24 4.16
CA ILE A 142 0.23 -4.96 4.30
C ILE A 142 0.48 -6.47 4.46
N LEU A 143 1.31 -7.05 3.61
CA LEU A 143 1.64 -8.48 3.68
C LEU A 143 2.26 -8.88 5.02
N ARG A 144 3.08 -8.01 5.66
CA ARG A 144 3.65 -8.28 7.00
C ARG A 144 2.56 -8.47 8.06
N GLY A 145 1.55 -7.60 8.07
CA GLY A 145 0.45 -7.72 9.03
C GLY A 145 -0.33 -9.01 8.86
N VAL A 146 -0.69 -9.34 7.62
CA VAL A 146 -1.41 -10.57 7.28
C VAL A 146 -0.58 -11.82 7.57
N ALA A 147 0.71 -11.83 7.19
CA ALA A 147 1.62 -12.94 7.43
C ALA A 147 1.84 -13.21 8.92
N GLN A 148 1.94 -12.15 9.74
CA GLN A 148 2.06 -12.28 11.19
C GLN A 148 0.81 -12.93 11.79
N ALA A 149 -0.38 -12.44 11.45
CA ALA A 149 -1.64 -12.99 11.93
C ALA A 149 -1.83 -14.45 11.48
N GLN A 150 -1.48 -14.76 10.23
CA GLN A 150 -1.49 -16.14 9.71
C GLN A 150 -0.53 -17.05 10.50
N SER A 151 0.68 -16.58 10.76
CA SER A 151 1.66 -17.35 11.54
C SER A 151 1.19 -17.60 12.96
N GLU A 152 0.66 -16.58 13.63
CA GLU A 152 0.16 -16.68 15.00
C GLU A 152 -1.01 -17.69 15.11
N ILE A 153 -2.02 -17.60 14.23
CA ILE A 153 -3.14 -18.53 14.25
C ILE A 153 -2.72 -19.95 13.87
N ASN A 154 -1.87 -20.11 12.88
CA ASN A 154 -1.41 -21.43 12.46
C ASN A 154 -0.56 -22.13 13.54
N ASN A 155 0.27 -21.38 14.27
CA ASN A 155 1.05 -21.91 15.38
C ASN A 155 0.21 -22.23 16.62
N SER A 156 -0.95 -21.57 16.79
CA SER A 156 -1.87 -21.80 17.91
C SER A 156 -2.94 -22.88 17.65
N GLY A 157 -2.80 -23.68 16.59
CA GLY A 157 -3.72 -24.79 16.28
C GLY A 157 -4.69 -24.52 15.13
N GLY A 158 -4.69 -23.31 14.56
CA GLY A 158 -5.57 -22.94 13.44
C GLY A 158 -6.94 -22.43 13.87
N ILE A 159 -7.83 -22.30 12.91
CA ILE A 159 -9.22 -21.91 13.08
C ILE A 159 -10.03 -23.18 13.23
N ASN A 160 -10.48 -23.50 14.45
CA ASN A 160 -11.20 -24.73 14.76
C ASN A 160 -10.49 -26.00 14.24
N GLY A 161 -9.14 -26.03 14.34
CA GLY A 161 -8.30 -27.14 13.86
C GLY A 161 -7.85 -27.05 12.40
N ALA A 162 -8.43 -26.16 11.59
CA ALA A 162 -8.01 -25.93 10.20
C ALA A 162 -6.95 -24.81 10.13
N LYS A 163 -5.87 -25.01 9.39
CA LYS A 163 -4.85 -23.99 9.16
C LYS A 163 -5.35 -22.91 8.20
N LEU A 164 -4.91 -21.68 8.37
CA LEU A 164 -5.22 -20.58 7.46
C LEU A 164 -4.22 -20.56 6.31
N GLN A 165 -4.72 -20.57 5.08
CA GLN A 165 -3.97 -20.27 3.85
C GLN A 165 -4.32 -18.85 3.38
N VAL A 166 -3.33 -18.14 2.85
CA VAL A 166 -3.47 -16.79 2.30
C VAL A 166 -3.02 -16.79 0.85
N GLU A 167 -3.93 -16.47 -0.06
CA GLU A 167 -3.64 -16.28 -1.47
C GLU A 167 -3.26 -14.81 -1.72
N ILE A 168 -2.05 -14.56 -2.21
CA ILE A 168 -1.56 -13.21 -2.50
C ILE A 168 -2.00 -12.81 -3.90
N VAL A 169 -2.49 -11.59 -4.03
CA VAL A 169 -2.97 -11.01 -5.29
C VAL A 169 -2.31 -9.65 -5.53
N ASN A 170 -1.76 -9.45 -6.72
CA ASN A 170 -1.23 -8.16 -7.17
C ASN A 170 -2.29 -7.39 -7.97
N ASP A 171 -2.84 -6.32 -7.40
CA ASP A 171 -3.85 -5.48 -8.04
C ASP A 171 -3.30 -4.17 -8.64
N ASP A 172 -2.05 -3.82 -8.32
CA ASP A 172 -1.37 -2.59 -8.77
C ASP A 172 -2.15 -1.29 -8.49
N ASN A 173 -3.15 -1.29 -7.60
CA ASN A 173 -4.14 -0.21 -7.43
C ASN A 173 -4.84 0.18 -8.76
N SER A 174 -4.78 -0.66 -9.79
CA SER A 174 -5.39 -0.39 -11.10
C SER A 174 -6.86 -0.77 -11.09
N PRO A 175 -7.80 0.15 -11.36
CA PRO A 175 -9.24 -0.13 -11.39
C PRO A 175 -9.61 -1.29 -12.32
N GLU A 176 -8.97 -1.40 -13.49
CA GLU A 176 -9.21 -2.46 -14.46
C GLU A 176 -8.78 -3.82 -13.92
N VAL A 177 -7.58 -3.89 -13.34
CA VAL A 177 -7.04 -5.12 -12.74
C VAL A 177 -7.88 -5.53 -11.53
N VAL A 178 -8.24 -4.57 -10.68
CA VAL A 178 -9.08 -4.78 -9.50
C VAL A 178 -10.42 -5.41 -9.85
N ARG A 179 -11.11 -4.93 -10.90
CA ARG A 179 -12.37 -5.52 -11.36
C ARG A 179 -12.22 -6.99 -11.73
N GLU A 180 -11.19 -7.32 -12.50
CA GLU A 180 -10.97 -8.70 -12.94
C GLU A 180 -10.50 -9.61 -11.78
N VAL A 181 -9.69 -9.09 -10.88
CA VAL A 181 -9.31 -9.76 -9.62
C VAL A 181 -10.56 -10.06 -8.79
N ALA A 182 -11.40 -9.07 -8.52
CA ALA A 182 -12.61 -9.25 -7.71
C ALA A 182 -13.54 -10.30 -8.30
N LYS A 183 -13.80 -10.26 -9.63
CA LYS A 183 -14.56 -11.29 -10.34
C LYS A 183 -13.94 -12.69 -10.26
N THR A 184 -12.62 -12.77 -10.25
CA THR A 184 -11.90 -14.04 -10.16
C THR A 184 -12.01 -14.63 -8.76
N LEU A 185 -11.77 -13.82 -7.71
CA LEU A 185 -11.84 -14.24 -6.32
C LEU A 185 -13.26 -14.65 -5.90
N THR A 186 -14.29 -13.95 -6.39
CA THR A 186 -15.69 -14.27 -6.05
C THR A 186 -16.13 -15.62 -6.60
N LYS A 187 -15.59 -16.04 -7.76
CA LYS A 187 -15.88 -17.35 -8.40
C LYS A 187 -15.22 -18.53 -7.68
N ASP A 188 -14.16 -18.30 -6.93
CA ASP A 188 -13.54 -19.34 -6.12
C ASP A 188 -14.27 -19.46 -4.76
N ALA A 189 -15.16 -20.45 -4.66
CA ALA A 189 -15.93 -20.69 -3.43
C ALA A 189 -15.06 -21.03 -2.20
N SER A 190 -13.81 -21.42 -2.38
CA SER A 190 -12.88 -21.69 -1.28
C SER A 190 -12.33 -20.40 -0.63
N ILE A 191 -12.42 -19.24 -1.31
CA ILE A 191 -12.02 -17.95 -0.74
C ILE A 191 -13.15 -17.42 0.15
N LEU A 192 -12.86 -17.29 1.43
CA LEU A 192 -13.86 -16.91 2.45
C LEU A 192 -13.89 -15.41 2.72
N ALA A 193 -12.78 -14.70 2.48
CA ALA A 193 -12.68 -13.26 2.64
C ALA A 193 -11.53 -12.68 1.78
N VAL A 194 -11.58 -11.37 1.55
CA VAL A 194 -10.49 -10.59 0.94
C VAL A 194 -10.02 -9.53 1.92
N ILE A 195 -8.72 -9.49 2.21
CA ILE A 195 -8.05 -8.39 2.88
C ILE A 195 -7.47 -7.48 1.81
N GLY A 196 -7.89 -6.24 1.76
CA GLY A 196 -7.55 -5.31 0.67
C GLY A 196 -8.80 -4.52 0.27
N HIS A 197 -8.71 -3.67 -0.74
CA HIS A 197 -7.54 -3.24 -1.49
C HIS A 197 -6.82 -2.08 -0.77
N ASN A 198 -5.65 -1.68 -1.28
CA ASN A 198 -4.89 -0.64 -0.59
C ASN A 198 -5.46 0.77 -0.83
N ALA A 199 -5.54 1.21 -2.06
CA ALA A 199 -6.03 2.54 -2.39
C ALA A 199 -7.56 2.60 -2.40
N SER A 200 -8.12 3.75 -2.01
CA SER A 200 -9.58 3.90 -1.90
C SER A 200 -10.30 3.76 -3.24
N ASN A 201 -9.70 4.21 -4.35
CA ASN A 201 -10.24 3.99 -5.69
C ASN A 201 -10.30 2.50 -6.05
N ALA A 202 -9.28 1.73 -5.71
CA ALA A 202 -9.25 0.28 -5.90
C ALA A 202 -10.34 -0.41 -5.05
N SER A 203 -10.47 -0.05 -3.77
CA SER A 203 -11.52 -0.59 -2.89
C SER A 203 -12.93 -0.24 -3.37
N LEU A 204 -13.18 0.98 -3.84
CA LEU A 204 -14.46 1.41 -4.38
C LEU A 204 -14.81 0.68 -5.69
N GLU A 205 -13.83 0.31 -6.48
CA GLU A 205 -14.03 -0.47 -7.70
C GLU A 205 -14.39 -1.94 -7.40
N ALA A 206 -13.79 -2.52 -6.37
CA ALA A 206 -14.05 -3.90 -5.95
C ALA A 206 -15.34 -4.06 -5.13
N ALA A 207 -15.68 -3.08 -4.30
CA ALA A 207 -16.76 -3.16 -3.31
C ALA A 207 -18.12 -3.58 -3.90
N PRO A 208 -18.61 -3.04 -5.04
CA PRO A 208 -19.88 -3.48 -5.60
C PRO A 208 -19.87 -4.96 -6.01
N ILE A 209 -18.74 -5.47 -6.51
CA ILE A 209 -18.59 -6.87 -6.91
C ILE A 209 -18.64 -7.76 -5.67
N TYR A 210 -17.85 -7.45 -4.65
CA TYR A 210 -17.84 -8.25 -3.39
C TYR A 210 -19.17 -8.20 -2.65
N GLN A 211 -19.82 -7.02 -2.65
CA GLN A 211 -21.15 -6.87 -2.04
C GLN A 211 -22.20 -7.74 -2.75
N GLN A 212 -22.22 -7.72 -4.08
CA GLN A 212 -23.15 -8.50 -4.91
C GLN A 212 -22.93 -10.01 -4.73
N GLU A 213 -21.66 -10.43 -4.76
CA GLU A 213 -21.25 -11.84 -4.72
C GLU A 213 -21.08 -12.36 -3.27
N LYS A 214 -21.48 -11.58 -2.27
CA LYS A 214 -21.47 -11.93 -0.84
C LYS A 214 -20.10 -12.42 -0.35
N LEU A 215 -19.02 -11.77 -0.78
CA LEU A 215 -17.66 -12.01 -0.31
C LEU A 215 -17.22 -10.86 0.59
N VAL A 216 -16.86 -11.15 1.83
CA VAL A 216 -16.41 -10.13 2.78
C VAL A 216 -15.10 -9.50 2.30
N MET A 217 -15.08 -8.17 2.20
CA MET A 217 -13.89 -7.35 2.01
C MET A 217 -13.58 -6.61 3.31
N VAL A 218 -12.34 -6.73 3.81
CA VAL A 218 -11.82 -5.93 4.92
C VAL A 218 -10.63 -5.13 4.43
N THR A 219 -10.84 -3.83 4.12
CA THR A 219 -9.71 -3.00 3.69
C THR A 219 -8.96 -2.41 4.89
N PRO A 220 -7.62 -2.57 4.93
CA PRO A 220 -6.82 -2.09 6.06
C PRO A 220 -6.34 -0.64 5.90
N THR A 221 -6.55 0.00 4.73
CA THR A 221 -5.86 1.25 4.38
C THR A 221 -6.71 2.28 3.64
N SER A 222 -7.95 1.92 3.24
CA SER A 222 -8.80 2.80 2.43
C SER A 222 -9.66 3.72 3.29
N PHE A 223 -9.50 5.03 3.13
CA PHE A 223 -10.14 6.04 3.97
C PHE A 223 -11.34 6.76 3.34
N ALA A 224 -11.61 6.62 2.04
CA ALA A 224 -12.67 7.38 1.36
C ALA A 224 -14.02 7.27 2.07
N ASN A 225 -14.73 8.40 2.19
CA ASN A 225 -16.05 8.46 2.85
C ASN A 225 -17.07 7.53 2.18
N ASN A 226 -16.98 7.34 0.87
CA ASN A 226 -17.90 6.51 0.09
C ASN A 226 -17.86 5.01 0.46
N LEU A 227 -16.83 4.56 1.21
CA LEU A 227 -16.77 3.20 1.73
C LEU A 227 -17.54 3.04 3.03
N SER A 228 -17.77 4.12 3.77
CA SER A 228 -18.55 4.11 5.00
C SER A 228 -20.03 3.81 4.70
N GLY A 229 -20.55 2.73 5.24
CA GLY A 229 -21.93 2.30 4.98
C GLY A 229 -22.20 1.77 3.57
N PHE A 230 -21.15 1.44 2.79
CA PHE A 230 -21.30 0.97 1.41
C PHE A 230 -22.18 -0.29 1.31
N GLY A 231 -22.01 -1.22 2.23
CA GLY A 231 -22.77 -2.46 2.25
C GLY A 231 -22.42 -3.38 3.40
N SER A 232 -23.16 -4.47 3.51
CA SER A 232 -23.04 -5.41 4.64
C SER A 232 -21.83 -6.34 4.56
N TYR A 233 -21.15 -6.41 3.42
CA TYR A 233 -19.95 -7.22 3.19
C TYR A 233 -18.67 -6.40 3.14
N ILE A 234 -18.76 -5.06 3.34
CA ILE A 234 -17.62 -4.13 3.21
C ILE A 234 -17.26 -3.57 4.59
N PHE A 235 -16.04 -3.84 5.02
CA PHE A 235 -15.49 -3.42 6.30
C PHE A 235 -14.14 -2.76 6.12
N ARG A 236 -13.69 -1.96 7.11
CA ARG A 236 -12.34 -1.38 7.13
C ARG A 236 -11.80 -1.28 8.54
N THR A 237 -10.51 -1.57 8.70
CA THR A 237 -9.80 -1.48 9.98
C THR A 237 -9.11 -0.14 10.21
N VAL A 238 -9.53 0.88 9.46
CA VAL A 238 -9.17 2.28 9.69
C VAL A 238 -10.41 3.07 10.10
N PRO A 239 -10.25 4.13 10.93
CA PRO A 239 -11.34 5.00 11.30
C PRO A 239 -11.91 5.78 10.12
N ASN A 240 -13.10 6.35 10.30
CA ASN A 240 -13.66 7.31 9.35
C ASN A 240 -12.72 8.51 9.18
N ILE A 241 -12.69 9.07 7.96
CA ILE A 241 -11.74 10.11 7.62
C ILE A 241 -11.98 11.44 8.36
N SER A 242 -13.21 11.71 8.78
CA SER A 242 -13.51 12.88 9.61
C SER A 242 -12.80 12.82 10.96
N ILE A 243 -12.76 11.61 11.57
CA ILE A 243 -12.01 11.35 12.82
C ILE A 243 -10.51 11.58 12.62
N MET A 244 -9.98 11.30 11.43
CA MET A 244 -8.56 11.49 11.10
C MET A 244 -8.23 12.97 10.84
N ALA A 245 -9.08 13.70 10.14
CA ALA A 245 -8.81 15.06 9.70
C ALA A 245 -9.01 16.11 10.82
N ALA A 246 -10.01 15.91 11.67
CA ALA A 246 -10.38 16.89 12.69
C ALA A 246 -9.26 17.25 13.66
N PRO A 247 -8.54 16.31 14.29
CA PRO A 247 -7.45 16.65 15.21
C PRO A 247 -6.29 17.38 14.54
N LEU A 248 -6.05 17.14 13.24
CA LEU A 248 -5.00 17.85 12.49
C LEU A 248 -5.40 19.31 12.26
N ALA A 249 -6.65 19.56 11.90
CA ALA A 249 -7.17 20.92 11.73
C ALA A 249 -7.17 21.69 13.06
N GLU A 250 -7.61 21.05 14.14
CA GLU A 250 -7.55 21.62 15.50
C GLU A 250 -6.12 21.95 15.93
N TYR A 251 -5.17 21.05 15.68
CA TYR A 251 -3.76 21.29 15.95
C TYR A 251 -3.25 22.50 15.18
N ALA A 252 -3.55 22.61 13.88
CA ALA A 252 -3.11 23.73 13.07
C ALA A 252 -3.59 25.07 13.65
N VAL A 253 -4.86 25.15 14.06
CA VAL A 253 -5.46 26.40 14.55
C VAL A 253 -5.12 26.66 16.00
N LYS A 254 -5.42 25.70 16.89
CA LYS A 254 -5.38 25.93 18.35
C LYS A 254 -3.97 25.77 18.92
N THR A 255 -3.15 24.89 18.38
CA THR A 255 -1.81 24.60 18.91
C THR A 255 -0.73 25.36 18.14
N ALA A 256 -0.74 25.26 16.79
CA ALA A 256 0.26 25.92 15.96
C ALA A 256 -0.07 27.39 15.65
N GLY A 257 -1.27 27.88 15.98
CA GLY A 257 -1.71 29.26 15.75
C GLY A 257 -1.81 29.65 14.27
N LYS A 258 -2.05 28.67 13.37
CA LYS A 258 -2.15 28.86 11.93
C LYS A 258 -3.60 28.76 11.50
N THR A 259 -4.23 29.89 11.25
CA THR A 259 -5.66 29.96 10.92
C THR A 259 -5.94 29.96 9.42
N ASN A 260 -5.00 30.40 8.58
CA ASN A 260 -5.15 30.49 7.12
C ASN A 260 -4.37 29.35 6.45
N ILE A 261 -5.06 28.31 6.00
CA ILE A 261 -4.43 27.10 5.45
C ILE A 261 -4.72 26.98 3.96
N ALA A 262 -3.65 26.86 3.14
CA ALA A 262 -3.73 26.43 1.75
C ALA A 262 -3.72 24.91 1.67
N ILE A 263 -4.37 24.34 0.65
CA ILE A 263 -4.46 22.89 0.48
C ILE A 263 -4.00 22.50 -0.92
N CYS A 264 -3.08 21.54 -0.96
CA CYS A 264 -2.70 20.81 -2.17
C CYS A 264 -3.19 19.37 -2.06
N TYR A 265 -4.01 18.93 -2.98
CA TYR A 265 -4.61 17.59 -2.92
C TYR A 265 -4.65 16.94 -4.30
N ASP A 266 -4.99 15.67 -4.35
CA ASP A 266 -5.22 14.92 -5.57
C ASP A 266 -6.73 14.84 -5.84
N SER A 267 -7.20 15.54 -6.87
CA SER A 267 -8.63 15.60 -7.21
C SER A 267 -9.16 14.32 -7.89
N GLN A 268 -8.28 13.38 -8.23
CA GLN A 268 -8.65 12.08 -8.79
C GLN A 268 -8.67 10.95 -7.75
N ALA A 269 -8.31 11.25 -6.49
CA ALA A 269 -8.24 10.27 -5.42
C ALA A 269 -9.38 10.49 -4.39
N PRO A 270 -10.33 9.56 -4.26
CA PRO A 270 -11.52 9.71 -3.41
C PRO A 270 -11.19 9.94 -1.93
N ASP A 271 -10.14 9.32 -1.41
CA ASP A 271 -9.68 9.53 -0.03
C ASP A 271 -9.09 10.93 0.18
N ASN A 272 -8.40 11.48 -0.81
CA ASN A 272 -7.81 12.81 -0.71
C ASN A 272 -8.85 13.91 -0.85
N ILE A 273 -9.86 13.71 -1.69
CA ILE A 273 -11.05 14.58 -1.76
C ILE A 273 -11.74 14.55 -0.39
N SER A 274 -12.03 13.36 0.14
CA SER A 274 -12.67 13.20 1.44
C SER A 274 -11.85 13.84 2.55
N PHE A 275 -10.50 13.63 2.58
CA PHE A 275 -9.65 14.24 3.58
C PHE A 275 -9.65 15.77 3.51
N LYS A 276 -9.57 16.33 2.30
CA LYS A 276 -9.65 17.78 2.09
C LYS A 276 -10.98 18.34 2.61
N ASP A 277 -12.10 17.70 2.27
CA ASP A 277 -13.43 18.18 2.65
C ASP A 277 -13.62 18.15 4.18
N GLU A 278 -13.27 17.04 4.83
CA GLU A 278 -13.35 16.89 6.28
C GLU A 278 -12.36 17.82 7.02
N PHE A 279 -11.15 17.99 6.46
CA PHE A 279 -10.19 18.94 7.03
C PHE A 279 -10.70 20.38 6.95
N VAL A 280 -11.30 20.81 5.83
CA VAL A 280 -11.86 22.15 5.67
C VAL A 280 -13.04 22.37 6.62
N ALA A 281 -13.92 21.39 6.79
CA ALA A 281 -15.02 21.46 7.74
C ALA A 281 -14.50 21.63 9.18
N ALA A 282 -13.52 20.81 9.59
CA ALA A 282 -12.91 20.89 10.92
C ALA A 282 -12.08 22.19 11.12
N LEU A 283 -11.36 22.64 10.07
CA LEU A 283 -10.61 23.90 10.08
C LEU A 283 -11.55 25.09 10.36
N THR A 284 -12.68 25.12 9.65
CA THR A 284 -13.70 26.18 9.82
C THR A 284 -14.32 26.14 11.23
N ALA A 285 -14.67 24.96 11.71
CA ALA A 285 -15.19 24.76 13.06
C ALA A 285 -14.20 25.19 14.16
N ALA A 286 -12.89 25.02 13.91
CA ALA A 286 -11.83 25.49 14.82
C ALA A 286 -11.55 27.00 14.73
N GLY A 287 -12.18 27.74 13.81
CA GLY A 287 -12.00 29.19 13.60
C GLY A 287 -10.92 29.52 12.55
N GLY A 288 -10.47 28.54 11.77
CA GLY A 288 -9.57 28.76 10.65
C GLY A 288 -10.30 29.01 9.33
N LYS A 289 -9.52 29.25 8.27
CA LYS A 289 -10.00 29.55 6.92
C LYS A 289 -9.18 28.83 5.85
N LEU A 290 -9.88 28.31 4.84
CA LEU A 290 -9.23 27.85 3.61
C LEU A 290 -8.72 29.03 2.80
N VAL A 291 -7.46 29.01 2.40
CA VAL A 291 -6.88 29.92 1.40
C VAL A 291 -7.07 29.28 0.02
N PRO A 292 -7.90 29.87 -0.86
CA PRO A 292 -8.14 29.28 -2.18
C PRO A 292 -6.87 29.34 -3.04
N THR A 293 -6.34 28.17 -3.37
CA THR A 293 -5.12 28.00 -4.20
C THR A 293 -5.37 27.01 -5.31
N VAL A 294 -4.67 27.19 -6.44
CA VAL A 294 -4.67 26.21 -7.53
C VAL A 294 -3.51 25.24 -7.29
N CYS A 295 -3.80 24.15 -6.58
CA CYS A 295 -2.80 23.15 -6.25
C CYS A 295 -3.40 21.73 -6.26
N ASP A 296 -3.25 21.05 -7.40
CA ASP A 296 -3.77 19.71 -7.61
C ASP A 296 -2.66 18.78 -8.10
N PHE A 297 -2.34 17.77 -7.29
CA PHE A 297 -1.30 16.79 -7.62
C PHE A 297 -1.67 15.88 -8.81
N SER A 298 -2.95 15.81 -9.21
CA SER A 298 -3.38 14.97 -10.34
C SER A 298 -3.08 15.62 -11.70
N LEU A 299 -3.00 16.93 -11.75
CA LEU A 299 -2.88 17.66 -13.00
C LEU A 299 -1.49 17.51 -13.63
N PRO A 300 -1.38 17.28 -14.95
CA PRO A 300 -0.10 17.34 -15.67
C PRO A 300 0.59 18.72 -15.54
N SER A 301 -0.18 19.79 -15.40
CA SER A 301 0.29 21.17 -15.25
C SER A 301 0.68 21.54 -13.82
N PHE A 302 0.68 20.58 -12.87
CA PHE A 302 1.12 20.86 -11.50
C PHE A 302 2.52 21.44 -11.48
N ASN A 303 2.66 22.61 -10.86
CA ASN A 303 3.93 23.31 -10.69
C ASN A 303 4.09 23.76 -9.24
N PRO A 304 5.08 23.23 -8.50
CA PRO A 304 5.26 23.51 -7.09
C PRO A 304 5.65 24.97 -6.80
N GLU A 305 6.43 25.62 -7.67
CA GLU A 305 6.83 27.02 -7.52
C GLU A 305 5.61 27.95 -7.57
N SER A 306 4.76 27.77 -8.58
CA SER A 306 3.52 28.54 -8.74
C SER A 306 2.56 28.29 -7.58
N ALA A 307 2.42 27.04 -7.11
CA ALA A 307 1.54 26.71 -6.01
C ALA A 307 1.96 27.36 -4.68
N ILE A 308 3.27 27.37 -4.38
CA ILE A 308 3.80 28.05 -3.18
C ILE A 308 3.66 29.57 -3.30
N ALA A 309 4.01 30.15 -4.47
CA ALA A 309 3.88 31.59 -4.68
C ALA A 309 2.44 32.06 -4.53
N ASP A 310 1.48 31.34 -5.11
CA ASP A 310 0.05 31.63 -5.00
C ASP A 310 -0.44 31.51 -3.53
N ALA A 311 -0.09 30.46 -2.82
CA ALA A 311 -0.46 30.28 -1.41
C ALA A 311 0.08 31.43 -0.53
N VAL A 312 1.36 31.77 -0.68
CA VAL A 312 1.99 32.86 0.11
C VAL A 312 1.40 34.23 -0.23
N SER A 313 1.19 34.53 -1.51
CA SER A 313 0.61 35.82 -1.95
C SER A 313 -0.81 36.03 -1.43
N LYS A 314 -1.56 34.95 -1.22
CA LYS A 314 -2.93 34.97 -0.67
C LYS A 314 -2.98 34.91 0.86
N GLY A 315 -1.83 34.96 1.52
CA GLY A 315 -1.73 35.03 2.99
C GLY A 315 -1.90 33.68 3.69
N ALA A 316 -1.55 32.57 3.03
CA ALA A 316 -1.49 31.27 3.70
C ALA A 316 -0.44 31.30 4.84
N GLN A 317 -0.82 30.71 5.97
CA GLN A 317 0.02 30.56 7.16
C GLN A 317 0.47 29.09 7.36
N GLY A 318 -0.09 28.18 6.59
CA GLY A 318 0.25 26.76 6.58
C GLY A 318 -0.22 26.09 5.28
N LEU A 319 0.32 24.91 5.01
CA LEU A 319 0.07 24.16 3.79
C LEU A 319 -0.28 22.72 4.13
N MET A 320 -1.48 22.27 3.74
CA MET A 320 -1.92 20.87 3.89
C MET A 320 -1.70 20.11 2.57
N LEU A 321 -1.12 18.92 2.67
CA LEU A 321 -0.72 18.04 1.57
C LEU A 321 -1.54 16.74 1.63
N ALA A 322 -2.35 16.47 0.61
CA ALA A 322 -3.11 15.24 0.46
C ALA A 322 -2.90 14.62 -0.93
N PRO A 323 -1.73 14.02 -1.18
CA PRO A 323 -1.43 13.35 -2.44
C PRO A 323 -2.02 11.93 -2.47
N HIS A 324 -2.38 11.42 -3.66
CA HIS A 324 -2.51 9.99 -3.87
C HIS A 324 -1.18 9.27 -3.60
N ILE A 325 -1.23 8.02 -3.19
CA ILE A 325 -0.02 7.25 -2.84
C ILE A 325 0.99 7.18 -3.98
N ASP A 326 0.54 7.12 -5.22
CA ASP A 326 1.40 7.09 -6.41
C ASP A 326 1.95 8.47 -6.82
N ARG A 327 1.61 9.54 -6.07
CA ARG A 327 2.04 10.93 -6.31
C ARG A 327 2.73 11.57 -5.10
N ILE A 328 3.28 10.76 -4.22
CA ILE A 328 4.05 11.22 -3.04
C ILE A 328 5.26 12.07 -3.47
N ASP A 329 5.89 11.73 -4.60
CA ASP A 329 7.00 12.47 -5.20
C ASP A 329 6.64 13.94 -5.47
N ARG A 330 5.42 14.23 -5.95
CA ARG A 330 4.94 15.60 -6.19
C ARG A 330 4.77 16.38 -4.89
N ALA A 331 4.23 15.75 -3.85
CA ALA A 331 4.11 16.36 -2.54
C ALA A 331 5.47 16.65 -1.89
N ILE A 332 6.45 15.75 -2.06
CA ILE A 332 7.83 15.95 -1.64
C ILE A 332 8.48 17.10 -2.42
N SER A 333 8.26 17.18 -3.74
CA SER A 333 8.75 18.29 -4.57
C SER A 333 8.18 19.64 -4.09
N LEU A 334 6.88 19.68 -3.76
CA LEU A 334 6.26 20.87 -3.20
C LEU A 334 6.86 21.24 -1.83
N ALA A 335 7.11 20.26 -0.97
CA ALA A 335 7.76 20.48 0.33
C ALA A 335 9.17 21.03 0.17
N ARG A 336 9.93 20.57 -0.82
CA ARG A 336 11.27 21.13 -1.16
C ARG A 336 11.18 22.58 -1.63
N THR A 337 10.23 22.89 -2.50
CA THR A 337 9.99 24.24 -3.00
C THR A 337 9.51 25.20 -1.90
N ASN A 338 8.78 24.67 -0.92
CA ASN A 338 8.33 25.45 0.24
C ASN A 338 9.49 26.00 1.10
N GLN A 339 10.62 25.31 1.17
CA GLN A 339 11.81 25.74 1.92
C GLN A 339 11.52 26.22 3.35
N GLY A 340 10.54 25.63 4.02
CA GLY A 340 10.13 26.01 5.38
C GLY A 340 9.33 27.32 5.50
N LYS A 341 8.91 27.95 4.40
CA LYS A 341 8.11 29.19 4.43
C LYS A 341 6.76 28.98 5.13
N LEU A 342 6.12 27.85 4.87
CA LEU A 342 4.85 27.46 5.46
C LEU A 342 5.04 26.16 6.25
N PRO A 343 4.55 26.06 7.50
CA PRO A 343 4.45 24.77 8.19
C PRO A 343 3.60 23.80 7.37
N LEU A 344 4.01 22.52 7.39
CA LEU A 344 3.39 21.46 6.60
C LEU A 344 2.48 20.60 7.46
N TYR A 345 1.31 20.32 6.93
CA TYR A 345 0.34 19.35 7.43
C TYR A 345 0.12 18.30 6.34
N GLY A 346 -0.13 17.06 6.69
CA GLY A 346 -0.28 16.00 5.71
C GLY A 346 -1.47 15.08 5.98
N SER A 347 -2.06 14.50 4.93
CA SER A 347 -2.94 13.36 5.08
C SER A 347 -2.13 12.13 5.53
N THR A 348 -2.81 11.11 6.04
CA THR A 348 -2.20 9.82 6.45
C THR A 348 -1.38 9.18 5.32
N THR A 349 -1.71 9.48 4.06
CA THR A 349 -0.98 9.00 2.88
C THR A 349 0.49 9.40 2.89
N MET A 350 0.82 10.58 3.46
CA MET A 350 2.20 11.06 3.61
C MET A 350 3.05 10.23 4.60
N TYR A 351 2.47 9.34 5.40
CA TYR A 351 3.24 8.45 6.27
C TYR A 351 3.85 7.31 5.46
N THR A 352 4.97 7.55 4.82
CA THR A 352 5.70 6.57 4.01
C THR A 352 7.20 6.64 4.24
N PHE A 353 7.89 5.54 3.98
CA PHE A 353 9.36 5.51 3.93
C PHE A 353 9.90 6.51 2.89
N GLN A 354 9.22 6.65 1.74
CA GLN A 354 9.59 7.59 0.69
C GLN A 354 9.56 9.03 1.18
N THR A 355 8.53 9.42 1.94
CA THR A 355 8.43 10.78 2.52
C THR A 355 9.66 11.12 3.36
N LEU A 356 10.12 10.19 4.20
CA LEU A 356 11.29 10.39 5.04
C LEU A 356 12.59 10.37 4.22
N LYS A 357 12.77 9.35 3.37
CA LYS A 357 14.00 9.12 2.60
C LYS A 357 14.27 10.22 1.59
N ASP A 358 13.24 10.60 0.83
CA ASP A 358 13.37 11.54 -0.27
C ASP A 358 13.08 12.99 0.16
N GLY A 359 12.21 13.18 1.17
CA GLY A 359 11.86 14.50 1.69
C GLY A 359 12.93 15.11 2.60
N GLN A 360 13.56 14.30 3.46
CA GLN A 360 14.62 14.73 4.37
C GLN A 360 14.25 16.03 5.12
N LYS A 361 15.15 17.02 5.16
CA LYS A 361 14.95 18.34 5.78
C LYS A 361 13.70 19.07 5.27
N SER A 362 13.28 18.80 4.04
CA SER A 362 12.12 19.51 3.44
C SER A 362 10.78 19.13 4.08
N VAL A 363 10.71 17.97 4.73
CA VAL A 363 9.53 17.50 5.44
C VAL A 363 9.69 17.56 6.97
N ASP A 364 10.79 18.15 7.47
CA ASP A 364 10.98 18.34 8.90
C ASP A 364 9.85 19.20 9.47
N GLY A 365 9.28 18.77 10.59
CA GLY A 365 8.12 19.43 11.18
C GLY A 365 6.76 19.10 10.55
N LEU A 366 6.68 18.33 9.46
CA LEU A 366 5.41 17.88 8.88
C LEU A 366 4.59 17.13 9.93
N VAL A 367 3.35 17.57 10.16
CA VAL A 367 2.40 16.93 11.09
C VAL A 367 1.30 16.23 10.31
N LEU A 368 0.98 15.00 10.70
CA LEU A 368 -0.09 14.21 10.07
C LEU A 368 -0.75 13.21 11.03
N PRO A 369 -2.03 12.84 10.80
CA PRO A 369 -2.70 11.84 11.61
C PRO A 369 -2.40 10.42 11.10
N VAL A 370 -2.28 9.47 12.03
CA VAL A 370 -2.18 8.03 11.73
C VAL A 370 -3.13 7.24 12.63
N PRO A 371 -3.66 6.10 12.18
CA PRO A 371 -4.54 5.29 13.00
C PRO A 371 -3.80 4.49 14.08
N TRP A 372 -2.47 4.36 13.95
CA TRP A 372 -1.63 3.58 14.86
C TRP A 372 -0.18 4.05 14.83
N HIS A 373 0.50 3.95 15.99
CA HIS A 373 1.95 4.17 16.08
C HIS A 373 2.56 3.25 17.13
N PRO A 374 3.77 2.67 16.92
CA PRO A 374 4.35 1.67 17.83
C PRO A 374 4.63 2.18 19.24
N GLU A 375 4.83 3.48 19.44
CA GLU A 375 5.15 4.10 20.72
C GLU A 375 3.93 4.51 21.56
N THR A 376 2.71 4.38 21.02
CA THR A 376 1.51 4.91 21.69
C THR A 376 0.75 3.89 22.53
N ASN A 377 1.10 2.61 22.42
CA ASN A 377 0.51 1.57 23.26
C ASN A 377 1.59 0.63 23.83
N PRO A 378 2.27 1.04 24.92
CA PRO A 378 3.36 0.26 25.51
C PRO A 378 2.89 -1.08 26.11
N GLY A 379 1.58 -1.25 26.36
CA GLY A 379 1.00 -2.50 26.85
C GLY A 379 0.77 -3.54 25.76
N SER A 380 0.79 -3.17 24.48
CA SER A 380 0.60 -4.10 23.37
C SER A 380 1.85 -4.94 23.12
N THR A 381 1.62 -6.25 22.90
CA THR A 381 2.70 -7.19 22.51
C THR A 381 2.98 -7.13 21.01
N PHE A 382 2.06 -6.61 20.19
CA PHE A 382 2.18 -6.58 18.74
C PHE A 382 3.45 -5.88 18.23
N PRO A 383 3.83 -4.66 18.67
CA PRO A 383 5.03 -3.99 18.16
C PRO A 383 6.30 -4.80 18.43
N LYS A 384 6.38 -5.44 19.62
CA LYS A 384 7.51 -6.29 20.02
C LYS A 384 7.57 -7.54 19.13
N ASN A 385 6.46 -8.26 18.98
CA ASN A 385 6.39 -9.46 18.16
C ASN A 385 6.70 -9.16 16.70
N ALA A 386 6.16 -8.05 16.15
CA ALA A 386 6.44 -7.59 14.80
C ALA A 386 7.94 -7.27 14.61
N THR A 387 8.55 -6.53 15.55
CA THR A 387 10.00 -6.23 15.51
C THR A 387 10.83 -7.50 15.56
N GLN A 388 10.42 -8.46 16.39
CA GLN A 388 11.11 -9.76 16.49
C GLN A 388 10.97 -10.58 15.20
N LEU A 389 9.80 -10.58 14.56
CA LEU A 389 9.55 -11.32 13.32
C LEU A 389 10.26 -10.66 12.14
N TRP A 390 10.13 -9.36 11.97
CA TRP A 390 10.57 -8.64 10.76
C TRP A 390 11.99 -8.04 10.87
N GLY A 391 12.55 -7.97 12.08
CA GLY A 391 13.88 -7.41 12.32
C GLY A 391 13.93 -5.87 12.33
N GLY A 392 12.78 -5.22 12.38
CA GLY A 392 12.65 -3.76 12.41
C GLY A 392 11.27 -3.31 12.87
N VAL A 393 11.16 -2.02 13.15
CA VAL A 393 9.89 -1.39 13.53
C VAL A 393 8.93 -1.40 12.36
N VAL A 394 7.68 -1.76 12.61
CA VAL A 394 6.58 -1.73 11.62
C VAL A 394 5.75 -0.46 11.77
N ASN A 395 4.95 -0.15 10.74
CA ASN A 395 4.11 1.04 10.72
C ASN A 395 2.60 0.71 10.82
N TRP A 396 1.76 1.75 10.71
CA TRP A 396 0.32 1.64 10.86
C TRP A 396 -0.32 0.70 9.82
N ARG A 397 0.22 0.60 8.58
CA ARG A 397 -0.34 -0.30 7.56
C ARG A 397 -0.17 -1.76 7.95
N THR A 398 0.98 -2.10 8.55
CA THR A 398 1.20 -3.45 9.10
C THR A 398 0.25 -3.73 10.26
N ALA A 399 0.04 -2.76 11.15
CA ALA A 399 -0.86 -2.90 12.29
C ALA A 399 -2.33 -3.07 11.86
N THR A 400 -2.82 -2.21 10.97
CA THR A 400 -4.22 -2.28 10.49
C THR A 400 -4.49 -3.51 9.61
N SER A 401 -3.47 -4.01 8.91
CA SER A 401 -3.57 -5.26 8.14
C SER A 401 -3.54 -6.50 9.03
N PHE A 402 -2.78 -6.46 10.12
CA PHE A 402 -2.86 -7.47 11.19
C PHE A 402 -4.26 -7.47 11.79
N ASP A 403 -4.82 -6.30 12.11
CA ASP A 403 -6.17 -6.15 12.63
C ASP A 403 -7.23 -6.69 11.68
N ALA A 404 -7.09 -6.44 10.37
CA ALA A 404 -7.99 -6.98 9.36
C ALA A 404 -7.95 -8.53 9.33
N ALA A 405 -6.75 -9.10 9.40
CA ALA A 405 -6.59 -10.56 9.46
C ALA A 405 -7.14 -11.13 10.78
N GLN A 406 -6.91 -10.49 11.92
CA GLN A 406 -7.48 -10.91 13.21
C GLN A 406 -8.99 -10.85 13.21
N ALA A 407 -9.61 -9.83 12.63
CA ALA A 407 -11.06 -9.74 12.49
C ALA A 407 -11.62 -10.89 11.65
N VAL A 408 -11.01 -11.18 10.50
CA VAL A 408 -11.41 -12.31 9.64
C VAL A 408 -11.23 -13.63 10.38
N ILE A 409 -10.10 -13.85 11.04
CA ILE A 409 -9.83 -15.07 11.83
C ILE A 409 -10.87 -15.25 12.95
N ALA A 410 -11.18 -14.20 13.71
CA ALA A 410 -12.16 -14.24 14.79
C ALA A 410 -13.57 -14.52 14.27
N GLY A 411 -13.97 -13.93 13.16
CA GLY A 411 -15.26 -14.19 12.53
C GLY A 411 -15.36 -15.63 12.00
N LEU A 412 -14.32 -16.14 11.34
CA LEU A 412 -14.27 -17.53 10.85
C LEU A 412 -14.24 -18.57 11.98
N LYS A 413 -13.72 -18.23 13.16
CA LYS A 413 -13.84 -19.08 14.35
C LYS A 413 -15.29 -19.25 14.81
N GLN A 414 -16.13 -18.24 14.64
CA GLN A 414 -17.55 -18.32 14.96
C GLN A 414 -18.32 -19.11 13.90
N ASN A 415 -18.06 -18.81 12.61
CA ASN A 415 -18.67 -19.53 11.48
C ASN A 415 -17.76 -19.41 10.25
N ASN A 416 -17.30 -20.52 9.71
CA ASN A 416 -16.34 -20.62 8.62
C ASN A 416 -16.96 -20.58 7.21
N THR A 417 -18.08 -19.87 7.05
CA THR A 417 -18.72 -19.58 5.76
C THR A 417 -18.67 -18.08 5.44
N ARG A 418 -18.85 -17.68 4.16
CA ARG A 418 -18.89 -16.26 3.75
C ARG A 418 -19.99 -15.48 4.50
N GLU A 419 -21.20 -16.06 4.56
CA GLU A 419 -22.33 -15.46 5.25
C GLU A 419 -22.12 -15.42 6.77
N GLY A 420 -21.60 -16.50 7.35
CA GLY A 420 -21.32 -16.57 8.79
C GLY A 420 -20.26 -15.56 9.22
N LEU A 421 -19.19 -15.40 8.42
CA LEU A 421 -18.18 -14.35 8.64
C LEU A 421 -18.82 -12.96 8.60
N GLN A 422 -19.64 -12.68 7.59
CA GLN A 422 -20.32 -11.39 7.46
C GLN A 422 -21.22 -11.10 8.67
N GLN A 423 -22.02 -12.09 9.11
CA GLN A 423 -22.87 -11.96 10.28
C GLN A 423 -22.06 -11.69 11.56
N ALA A 424 -20.94 -12.40 11.75
CA ALA A 424 -20.04 -12.20 12.88
C ALA A 424 -19.48 -10.77 12.92
N LEU A 425 -18.89 -10.28 11.80
CA LEU A 425 -18.30 -8.95 11.74
C LEU A 425 -19.34 -7.83 11.91
N LYS A 426 -20.57 -8.04 11.49
CA LYS A 426 -21.65 -7.05 11.61
C LYS A 426 -22.32 -7.03 12.98
N SER A 427 -22.03 -8.01 13.83
CA SER A 427 -22.58 -8.05 15.18
C SER A 427 -22.06 -6.89 16.02
N THR A 428 -22.94 -6.21 16.75
CA THR A 428 -22.58 -5.14 17.68
C THR A 428 -21.75 -5.63 18.87
N SER A 429 -21.76 -6.95 19.12
CA SER A 429 -20.93 -7.61 20.14
C SER A 429 -19.60 -8.13 19.60
N PHE A 430 -19.31 -7.92 18.29
CA PHE A 430 -18.05 -8.38 17.73
C PHE A 430 -16.88 -7.58 18.32
N SER A 431 -15.92 -8.29 18.87
CA SER A 431 -14.65 -7.74 19.35
C SER A 431 -13.58 -8.82 19.25
N THR A 432 -12.36 -8.42 18.90
CA THR A 432 -11.17 -9.27 18.88
C THR A 432 -9.92 -8.46 19.18
N PRO A 433 -8.93 -9.01 19.90
CA PRO A 433 -7.68 -8.32 20.14
C PRO A 433 -6.99 -7.91 18.84
N GLY A 434 -6.56 -6.64 18.75
CA GLY A 434 -5.83 -6.08 17.63
C GLY A 434 -4.39 -5.70 17.97
N ALA A 435 -3.77 -4.91 17.09
CA ALA A 435 -2.39 -4.45 17.24
C ALA A 435 -2.17 -3.56 18.49
N SER A 436 -3.20 -2.86 18.94
CA SER A 436 -3.15 -2.03 20.16
C SER A 436 -4.43 -2.08 20.98
N GLU A 437 -5.57 -1.99 20.30
CA GLU A 437 -6.92 -1.98 20.87
C GLU A 437 -7.73 -3.08 20.22
N ASP A 438 -8.83 -3.45 20.85
CA ASP A 438 -9.76 -4.38 20.26
C ASP A 438 -10.30 -3.86 18.94
N VAL A 439 -10.41 -4.76 17.98
CA VAL A 439 -11.05 -4.51 16.68
C VAL A 439 -12.54 -4.75 16.83
N ASN A 440 -13.32 -3.71 16.63
CA ASN A 440 -14.77 -3.75 16.51
C ASN A 440 -15.23 -2.84 15.37
N PHE A 441 -16.41 -3.13 14.82
CA PHE A 441 -16.93 -2.38 13.68
C PHE A 441 -18.19 -1.62 14.06
N LEU A 442 -18.29 -0.38 13.59
CA LEU A 442 -19.51 0.41 13.62
C LEU A 442 -20.53 -0.17 12.64
N PRO A 443 -21.83 0.19 12.74
CA PRO A 443 -22.85 -0.25 11.77
C PRO A 443 -22.51 0.09 10.32
N SER A 444 -21.68 1.13 10.11
CA SER A 444 -21.14 1.53 8.80
C SER A 444 -20.05 0.61 8.25
N GLY A 445 -19.56 -0.37 9.00
CA GLY A 445 -18.40 -1.19 8.64
C GLY A 445 -17.05 -0.55 8.94
N ASP A 446 -17.04 0.67 9.48
CA ASP A 446 -15.81 1.36 9.88
C ASP A 446 -15.32 0.86 11.23
N ARG A 447 -13.99 0.85 11.44
CA ARG A 447 -13.43 0.67 12.78
C ARG A 447 -13.70 1.90 13.65
N SER A 448 -14.06 1.69 14.89
CA SER A 448 -13.94 2.73 15.93
C SER A 448 -12.46 2.91 16.28
N GLY A 449 -12.00 4.13 16.47
CA GLY A 449 -10.61 4.39 16.86
C GLY A 449 -10.32 5.88 16.96
N LYS A 450 -9.22 6.22 17.63
CA LYS A 450 -8.73 7.60 17.75
C LYS A 450 -7.43 7.75 16.96
N PRO A 451 -7.27 8.80 16.15
CA PRO A 451 -6.02 9.06 15.46
C PRO A 451 -4.94 9.55 16.42
N ILE A 452 -3.71 9.30 16.03
CA ILE A 452 -2.51 9.78 16.68
C ILE A 452 -1.89 10.81 15.75
N LEU A 453 -1.65 12.03 16.22
CA LEU A 453 -0.85 12.99 15.48
C LEU A 453 0.63 12.63 15.63
N VAL A 454 1.32 12.58 14.50
CA VAL A 454 2.77 12.39 14.45
C VAL A 454 3.42 13.57 13.74
N GLN A 455 4.67 13.83 14.09
CA GLN A 455 5.50 14.86 13.47
C GLN A 455 6.76 14.23 12.92
N VAL A 456 7.18 14.67 11.73
CA VAL A 456 8.50 14.33 11.20
C VAL A 456 9.56 15.09 12.00
N LYS A 457 10.53 14.36 12.55
CA LYS A 457 11.68 14.89 13.29
C LYS A 457 12.96 14.22 12.84
N GLN A 458 14.07 14.91 13.00
CA GLN A 458 15.39 14.35 12.77
C GLN A 458 15.62 13.13 13.67
N GLY A 459 16.12 12.03 13.11
CA GLY A 459 16.36 10.75 13.78
C GLY A 459 16.09 9.54 12.90
N GLY A 460 16.29 8.35 13.46
CA GLY A 460 16.05 7.08 12.74
C GLY A 460 17.04 6.78 11.62
N ASN A 461 16.80 5.64 10.93
CA ASN A 461 17.72 5.11 9.90
C ASN A 461 17.70 5.89 8.58
N THR A 462 16.67 6.69 8.34
CA THR A 462 16.54 7.56 7.14
C THR A 462 17.07 8.96 7.39
N GLY A 463 17.55 9.28 8.60
CA GLY A 463 17.90 10.63 9.03
C GLY A 463 16.69 11.39 9.61
N TYR A 464 15.48 10.93 9.34
CA TYR A 464 14.21 11.46 9.86
C TYR A 464 13.28 10.33 10.26
N ASN A 465 12.36 10.61 11.18
CA ASN A 465 11.37 9.65 11.64
C ASN A 465 10.03 10.34 11.96
N PHE A 466 8.94 9.58 11.91
CA PHE A 466 7.65 10.02 12.44
C PHE A 466 7.62 9.77 13.95
N VAL A 467 7.33 10.79 14.74
CA VAL A 467 7.31 10.73 16.21
C VAL A 467 5.94 11.22 16.71
N PRO A 468 5.27 10.52 17.62
CA PRO A 468 4.01 10.98 18.17
C PRO A 468 4.13 12.37 18.81
N LEU A 469 3.18 13.25 18.52
CA LEU A 469 3.02 14.51 19.25
C LEU A 469 2.46 14.18 20.63
N ARG A 470 3.16 14.68 21.66
CA ARG A 470 2.79 14.55 23.08
C ARG A 470 2.13 15.81 23.58
#